data_0c631cfd7d8af04047225771cbde61c7
#
_entry.id   0c631cfd7d8af04047225771cbde61c7
#
_cell.length_a   1.000
_cell.length_b   1.000
_cell.length_c   1.000
_cell.angle_alpha   90.00
_cell.angle_beta   90.00
_cell.angle_gamma   90.00
#
_symmetry.space_group_name_H-M   'P 1'
#
loop_
_entity.id
_entity.type
_entity.pdbx_description
1 polymer ?
#
loop_
_entity_poly.entity_id
_entity_poly.type
_entity_poly.pdbx_seq_one_letter_code
_entity_poly.pdbx_strand_id
1 'polypeptide(L)'
;MSETVAPFLLGTRGLHRDLDAFVVATRFDRSGKAAAFALGDGSVHLVAIADTANWRKLEVHGGAALALSPDTSPRCFISGGDDGKLRRIGGNDAVSDIADFRSKWVEHVASHPGDKGKGLIAAGVGKLVYLFDQNGQKLKELPHPSAVTGLAFDTKGKRIGASHYNGATLWFVAAKTDSPRKLEWKGSHTAFAVHPDGDAVVTAMQENALHGWRLSDGQHMRMSGYPAKTQSLSFTRNGKWLASSGADAMVLWPFFGGGPMGKAPIELAGGDGIICTQVAAHPQHEMVAGGFADGLVVLADINTSRILPVAPPEHGAISALAWSPDGTQLAFGTEQGFAAIIDLSKRE
;
A
#
# COMPACT_ATOMS: atom_id res chain seq x y z
N MET A 1 8.16 -8.84 -39.89
CA MET A 1 6.98 -9.46 -39.22
C MET A 1 6.57 -8.46 -38.16
N SER A 2 5.41 -7.84 -38.30
CA SER A 2 4.91 -6.94 -37.26
C SER A 2 4.56 -7.79 -36.03
N GLU A 3 5.31 -7.62 -34.94
CA GLU A 3 4.88 -8.15 -33.65
C GLU A 3 3.51 -7.54 -33.34
N THR A 4 2.51 -8.37 -33.28
CA THR A 4 1.18 -7.95 -32.83
C THR A 4 1.32 -7.69 -31.34
N VAL A 5 1.44 -6.43 -30.93
CA VAL A 5 1.44 -6.04 -29.51
C VAL A 5 0.12 -6.55 -28.91
N ALA A 6 0.22 -7.32 -27.84
CA ALA A 6 -0.95 -7.84 -27.15
C ALA A 6 -1.85 -6.66 -26.72
N PRO A 7 -3.16 -6.73 -26.90
CA PRO A 7 -4.05 -5.64 -26.52
C PRO A 7 -4.02 -5.43 -25.00
N PHE A 8 -4.09 -4.16 -24.57
CA PHE A 8 -4.18 -3.83 -23.16
C PHE A 8 -5.46 -4.38 -22.53
N LEU A 9 -5.33 -4.96 -21.34
CA LEU A 9 -6.47 -5.54 -20.62
C LEU A 9 -7.53 -4.50 -20.24
N LEU A 10 -7.15 -3.24 -20.06
CA LEU A 10 -8.08 -2.15 -19.79
C LEU A 10 -9.20 -2.09 -20.81
N GLY A 11 -8.90 -2.24 -22.11
CA GLY A 11 -9.89 -2.17 -23.18
C GLY A 11 -10.82 -3.38 -23.27
N THR A 12 -10.41 -4.56 -22.74
CA THR A 12 -11.17 -5.81 -22.87
C THR A 12 -11.78 -6.30 -21.57
N ARG A 13 -11.17 -5.95 -20.43
CA ARG A 13 -11.53 -6.45 -19.08
C ARG A 13 -11.61 -5.35 -18.03
N GLY A 14 -11.37 -4.09 -18.42
CA GLY A 14 -11.34 -2.95 -17.51
C GLY A 14 -12.66 -2.19 -17.52
N LEU A 15 -12.99 -1.64 -16.34
CA LEU A 15 -13.95 -0.56 -16.19
C LEU A 15 -13.24 0.61 -15.53
N HIS A 16 -13.47 1.80 -16.07
CA HIS A 16 -12.76 2.99 -15.62
C HIS A 16 -13.67 4.22 -15.56
N ARG A 17 -13.22 5.23 -14.81
CA ARG A 17 -13.81 6.56 -14.70
C ARG A 17 -12.74 7.63 -14.47
N ASP A 18 -13.03 8.83 -14.95
CA ASP A 18 -12.38 10.04 -14.47
C ASP A 18 -13.13 10.53 -13.22
N LEU A 19 -12.39 10.73 -12.13
CA LEU A 19 -12.93 11.11 -10.83
C LEU A 19 -12.65 12.57 -10.48
N ASP A 20 -12.09 13.32 -11.43
CA ASP A 20 -11.83 14.78 -11.39
C ASP A 20 -10.89 15.26 -10.26
N ALA A 21 -10.22 14.34 -9.52
CA ALA A 21 -9.28 14.68 -8.48
C ALA A 21 -8.20 13.59 -8.32
N PHE A 22 -7.01 13.97 -7.84
CA PHE A 22 -5.88 13.08 -7.57
C PHE A 22 -6.33 11.82 -6.77
N VAL A 23 -6.04 10.62 -7.28
CA VAL A 23 -6.31 9.37 -6.56
C VAL A 23 -5.20 9.12 -5.54
N VAL A 24 -5.44 9.40 -4.28
CA VAL A 24 -4.46 9.25 -3.19
C VAL A 24 -4.20 7.78 -2.87
N ALA A 25 -5.25 6.96 -2.85
CA ALA A 25 -5.15 5.54 -2.54
C ALA A 25 -6.32 4.76 -3.13
N THR A 26 -6.08 3.51 -3.50
CA THR A 26 -7.14 2.54 -3.80
C THR A 26 -6.94 1.29 -2.97
N ARG A 27 -8.03 0.69 -2.50
CA ARG A 27 -8.05 -0.57 -1.73
C ARG A 27 -9.29 -1.38 -2.05
N PHE A 28 -9.17 -2.69 -1.94
CA PHE A 28 -10.34 -3.57 -1.82
C PHE A 28 -10.70 -3.78 -0.35
N ASP A 29 -11.97 -4.02 -0.08
CA ASP A 29 -12.40 -4.51 1.22
C ASP A 29 -11.86 -5.93 1.48
N ARG A 30 -11.89 -6.40 2.72
CA ARG A 30 -11.35 -7.74 3.06
C ARG A 30 -12.14 -8.89 2.45
N SER A 31 -13.38 -8.66 2.05
CA SER A 31 -14.20 -9.65 1.35
C SER A 31 -13.93 -9.71 -0.16
N GLY A 32 -13.18 -8.75 -0.72
CA GLY A 32 -12.96 -8.63 -2.16
C GLY A 32 -14.20 -8.21 -2.94
N LYS A 33 -15.27 -7.77 -2.27
CA LYS A 33 -16.56 -7.44 -2.91
C LYS A 33 -16.74 -5.98 -3.26
N ALA A 34 -15.89 -5.11 -2.76
CA ALA A 34 -15.88 -3.69 -3.08
C ALA A 34 -14.46 -3.16 -3.20
N ALA A 35 -14.27 -2.20 -4.11
CA ALA A 35 -13.10 -1.34 -4.20
C ALA A 35 -13.45 0.07 -3.73
N ALA A 36 -12.48 0.77 -3.14
CA ALA A 36 -12.58 2.16 -2.75
C ALA A 36 -11.42 2.97 -3.33
N PHE A 37 -11.71 4.19 -3.77
CA PHE A 37 -10.75 5.17 -4.26
C PHE A 37 -10.87 6.43 -3.41
N ALA A 38 -9.85 6.77 -2.65
CA ALA A 38 -9.78 7.98 -1.84
C ALA A 38 -9.10 9.08 -2.64
N LEU A 39 -9.66 10.28 -2.63
CA LEU A 39 -9.26 11.38 -3.50
C LEU A 39 -8.72 12.58 -2.71
N GLY A 40 -7.90 13.38 -3.39
CA GLY A 40 -7.35 14.62 -2.86
C GLY A 40 -8.39 15.73 -2.60
N ASP A 41 -9.63 15.58 -3.08
CA ASP A 41 -10.76 16.46 -2.73
C ASP A 41 -11.53 16.02 -1.47
N GLY A 42 -11.09 14.94 -0.80
CA GLY A 42 -11.69 14.38 0.40
C GLY A 42 -12.81 13.40 0.17
N SER A 43 -13.23 13.21 -1.06
CA SER A 43 -14.23 12.20 -1.40
C SER A 43 -13.63 10.78 -1.47
N VAL A 44 -14.49 9.79 -1.28
CA VAL A 44 -14.18 8.38 -1.51
C VAL A 44 -15.21 7.79 -2.46
N HIS A 45 -14.76 7.21 -3.55
CA HIS A 45 -15.64 6.49 -4.47
C HIS A 45 -15.65 5.01 -4.13
N LEU A 46 -16.85 4.45 -3.93
CA LEU A 46 -17.07 3.02 -3.68
C LEU A 46 -17.62 2.33 -4.93
N VAL A 47 -17.05 1.18 -5.25
CA VAL A 47 -17.46 0.35 -6.38
C VAL A 47 -17.70 -1.07 -5.91
N ALA A 48 -18.92 -1.58 -6.07
CA ALA A 48 -19.20 -3.00 -5.82
C ALA A 48 -18.68 -3.84 -7.00
N ILE A 49 -17.94 -4.91 -6.73
CA ILE A 49 -17.37 -5.76 -7.80
C ILE A 49 -18.46 -6.48 -8.61
N ALA A 50 -19.63 -6.73 -7.99
CA ALA A 50 -20.78 -7.30 -8.68
C ALA A 50 -21.50 -6.29 -9.61
N ASP A 51 -21.25 -4.98 -9.43
CA ASP A 51 -21.87 -3.89 -10.22
C ASP A 51 -20.85 -2.75 -10.40
N THR A 52 -19.83 -3.04 -11.20
CA THR A 52 -18.71 -2.12 -11.45
C THR A 52 -19.07 -0.91 -12.31
N ALA A 53 -20.28 -0.86 -12.89
CA ALA A 53 -20.80 0.31 -13.60
C ALA A 53 -21.25 1.42 -12.63
N ASN A 54 -21.57 1.08 -11.39
CA ASN A 54 -22.10 1.99 -10.38
C ASN A 54 -21.02 2.45 -9.38
N TRP A 55 -20.51 3.66 -9.58
CA TRP A 55 -19.53 4.30 -8.70
C TRP A 55 -20.24 5.31 -7.81
N ARG A 56 -20.21 5.08 -6.50
CA ARG A 56 -20.88 5.92 -5.51
C ARG A 56 -19.88 6.87 -4.88
N LYS A 57 -20.06 8.17 -5.07
CA LYS A 57 -19.23 9.21 -4.44
C LYS A 57 -19.76 9.49 -3.03
N LEU A 58 -18.88 9.47 -2.04
CA LEU A 58 -19.14 9.82 -0.66
C LEU A 58 -18.26 10.99 -0.25
N GLU A 59 -18.86 12.01 0.34
CA GLU A 59 -18.11 13.13 0.96
C GLU A 59 -17.61 12.66 2.33
N VAL A 60 -16.33 12.27 2.40
CA VAL A 60 -15.75 11.63 3.59
C VAL A 60 -14.96 12.64 4.42
N HIS A 61 -14.15 13.50 3.82
CA HIS A 61 -13.34 14.49 4.51
C HIS A 61 -13.65 15.91 4.06
N GLY A 62 -13.54 16.89 4.98
CA GLY A 62 -13.72 18.30 4.67
C GLY A 62 -12.54 18.96 3.97
N GLY A 63 -11.46 18.23 3.75
CA GLY A 63 -10.27 18.56 2.99
C GLY A 63 -9.81 17.33 2.24
N ALA A 64 -8.50 17.09 2.11
CA ALA A 64 -7.98 15.93 1.39
C ALA A 64 -8.13 14.63 2.19
N ALA A 65 -8.49 13.53 1.53
CA ALA A 65 -8.21 12.20 2.06
C ALA A 65 -6.71 11.92 1.92
N LEU A 66 -6.05 11.51 3.01
CA LEU A 66 -4.60 11.27 3.04
C LEU A 66 -4.24 9.78 3.07
N ALA A 67 -5.14 8.94 3.57
CA ALA A 67 -4.89 7.52 3.71
C ALA A 67 -6.18 6.70 3.62
N LEU A 68 -6.06 5.47 3.11
CA LEU A 68 -7.15 4.51 2.99
C LEU A 68 -6.64 3.10 3.31
N SER A 69 -7.39 2.33 4.10
CA SER A 69 -7.12 0.93 4.41
C SER A 69 -8.43 0.14 4.45
N PRO A 70 -8.44 -1.17 4.14
CA PRO A 70 -9.59 -2.00 4.50
C PRO A 70 -9.76 -1.99 6.02
N ASP A 71 -10.99 -2.02 6.51
CA ASP A 71 -11.28 -2.06 7.96
C ASP A 71 -11.07 -3.47 8.54
N THR A 72 -11.20 -3.60 9.85
CA THR A 72 -11.31 -4.89 10.57
C THR A 72 -12.58 -5.64 10.17
N SER A 73 -13.65 -4.91 9.87
CA SER A 73 -14.90 -5.43 9.32
C SER A 73 -14.75 -5.78 7.82
N PRO A 74 -15.27 -6.94 7.36
CA PRO A 74 -15.02 -7.43 6.00
C PRO A 74 -15.48 -6.52 4.86
N ARG A 75 -16.50 -5.66 5.08
CA ARG A 75 -17.13 -4.82 4.05
C ARG A 75 -16.94 -3.33 4.29
N CYS A 76 -15.98 -2.94 5.11
CA CYS A 76 -15.75 -1.55 5.45
C CYS A 76 -14.33 -1.13 5.11
N PHE A 77 -14.15 0.19 5.05
CA PHE A 77 -12.85 0.83 4.93
C PHE A 77 -12.63 1.80 6.09
N ILE A 78 -11.39 2.18 6.32
CA ILE A 78 -11.01 3.28 7.19
C ILE A 78 -10.21 4.29 6.38
N SER A 79 -10.46 5.57 6.62
CA SER A 79 -9.80 6.68 5.96
C SER A 79 -9.31 7.70 6.97
N GLY A 80 -8.15 8.29 6.71
CA GLY A 80 -7.61 9.45 7.41
C GLY A 80 -7.56 10.65 6.49
N GLY A 81 -7.82 11.84 7.05
CA GLY A 81 -7.83 13.09 6.29
C GLY A 81 -7.03 14.22 6.95
N ASP A 82 -6.84 15.29 6.21
CA ASP A 82 -6.21 16.53 6.69
C ASP A 82 -7.15 17.36 7.60
N ASP A 83 -8.46 17.01 7.61
CA ASP A 83 -9.44 17.52 8.56
C ASP A 83 -9.27 16.98 9.98
N GLY A 84 -8.26 16.12 10.20
CA GLY A 84 -7.94 15.51 11.49
C GLY A 84 -8.82 14.34 11.88
N LYS A 85 -9.63 13.83 10.97
CA LYS A 85 -10.55 12.75 11.28
C LYS A 85 -10.07 11.39 10.80
N LEU A 86 -10.26 10.40 11.67
CA LEU A 86 -10.18 8.98 11.34
C LEU A 86 -11.60 8.46 11.18
N ARG A 87 -11.98 8.03 9.97
CA ARG A 87 -13.36 7.65 9.65
C ARG A 87 -13.48 6.22 9.19
N ARG A 88 -14.60 5.61 9.54
CA ARG A 88 -15.05 4.32 8.99
C ARG A 88 -16.08 4.58 7.91
N ILE A 89 -15.92 3.85 6.79
CA ILE A 89 -16.80 3.90 5.63
C ILE A 89 -17.40 2.50 5.49
N GLY A 90 -18.71 2.40 5.70
CA GLY A 90 -19.46 1.14 5.57
C GLY A 90 -19.81 0.82 4.12
N GLY A 91 -20.00 -0.45 3.83
CA GLY A 91 -20.45 -0.92 2.51
C GLY A 91 -21.89 -0.45 2.16
N ASN A 92 -22.62 0.10 3.12
CA ASN A 92 -23.96 0.72 2.98
C ASN A 92 -23.89 2.26 2.88
N ASP A 93 -22.74 2.82 2.53
CA ASP A 93 -22.47 4.26 2.42
C ASP A 93 -22.47 5.04 3.74
N ALA A 94 -22.59 4.38 4.88
CA ALA A 94 -22.51 5.03 6.16
C ALA A 94 -21.07 5.49 6.45
N VAL A 95 -20.90 6.75 6.81
CA VAL A 95 -19.65 7.33 7.26
C VAL A 95 -19.75 7.67 8.72
N SER A 96 -18.80 7.23 9.54
CA SER A 96 -18.77 7.49 10.98
C SER A 96 -17.38 7.83 11.47
N ASP A 97 -17.27 8.73 12.44
CA ASP A 97 -16.01 9.10 13.06
C ASP A 97 -15.58 7.97 14.04
N ILE A 98 -14.32 7.51 13.89
CA ILE A 98 -13.62 6.66 14.88
C ILE A 98 -12.93 7.58 15.89
N ALA A 99 -12.25 8.63 15.39
CA ALA A 99 -11.57 9.61 16.22
C ALA A 99 -11.47 10.97 15.51
N ASP A 100 -11.38 12.04 16.32
CA ASP A 100 -11.15 13.40 15.87
C ASP A 100 -9.90 13.97 16.57
N PHE A 101 -8.87 14.25 15.79
CA PHE A 101 -7.59 14.81 16.21
C PHE A 101 -7.52 16.33 15.97
N ARG A 102 -8.65 16.95 15.65
CA ARG A 102 -8.82 18.38 15.36
C ARG A 102 -7.98 18.82 14.15
N SER A 103 -7.02 19.72 14.32
CA SER A 103 -6.16 20.25 13.25
C SER A 103 -4.95 19.37 12.91
N LYS A 104 -4.83 18.17 13.46
CA LYS A 104 -3.69 17.27 13.17
C LYS A 104 -4.08 16.27 12.11
N TRP A 105 -3.37 16.24 11.01
CA TRP A 105 -3.59 15.34 9.91
C TRP A 105 -3.47 13.87 10.30
N VAL A 106 -4.35 13.04 9.77
CA VAL A 106 -4.28 11.58 9.87
C VAL A 106 -3.66 11.05 8.58
N GLU A 107 -2.33 11.01 8.55
CA GLU A 107 -1.56 10.74 7.32
C GLU A 107 -1.42 9.26 7.00
N HIS A 108 -1.53 8.40 8.01
CA HIS A 108 -1.35 6.96 7.84
C HIS A 108 -2.42 6.20 8.60
N VAL A 109 -3.01 5.21 7.95
CA VAL A 109 -3.94 4.27 8.57
C VAL A 109 -3.56 2.84 8.25
N ALA A 110 -3.72 1.96 9.21
CA ALA A 110 -3.53 0.54 9.05
C ALA A 110 -4.57 -0.23 9.87
N SER A 111 -4.93 -1.42 9.44
CA SER A 111 -5.79 -2.30 10.20
C SER A 111 -5.34 -3.75 10.13
N HIS A 112 -5.65 -4.49 11.16
CA HIS A 112 -5.49 -5.95 11.20
C HIS A 112 -6.80 -6.58 11.65
N PRO A 113 -7.35 -7.61 10.95
CA PRO A 113 -8.66 -8.18 11.29
C PRO A 113 -8.67 -8.88 12.65
N GLY A 114 -7.48 -9.27 13.15
CA GLY A 114 -7.35 -10.05 14.38
C GLY A 114 -7.95 -11.44 14.29
N ASP A 115 -7.80 -12.19 15.38
CA ASP A 115 -8.48 -13.48 15.54
C ASP A 115 -9.72 -13.31 16.42
N LYS A 116 -10.81 -13.99 16.11
CA LYS A 116 -12.04 -14.06 16.93
C LYS A 116 -12.61 -12.70 17.34
N GLY A 117 -12.62 -11.73 16.41
CA GLY A 117 -13.18 -10.40 16.67
C GLY A 117 -12.29 -9.48 17.54
N LYS A 118 -10.99 -9.69 17.53
CA LYS A 118 -10.00 -8.80 18.18
C LYS A 118 -9.27 -7.93 17.15
N GLY A 119 -10.02 -7.36 16.21
CA GLY A 119 -9.47 -6.49 15.19
C GLY A 119 -8.84 -5.22 15.77
N LEU A 120 -7.82 -4.71 15.08
CA LEU A 120 -7.04 -3.55 15.47
C LEU A 120 -7.02 -2.52 14.37
N ILE A 121 -7.13 -1.25 14.75
CA ILE A 121 -7.00 -0.09 13.88
C ILE A 121 -5.86 0.77 14.40
N ALA A 122 -5.03 1.28 13.52
CA ALA A 122 -3.96 2.21 13.87
C ALA A 122 -4.00 3.45 12.98
N ALA A 123 -3.73 4.61 13.59
CA ALA A 123 -3.61 5.89 12.91
C ALA A 123 -2.29 6.58 13.27
N GLY A 124 -1.53 6.99 12.26
CA GLY A 124 -0.35 7.83 12.40
C GLY A 124 -0.74 9.31 12.32
N VAL A 125 -0.49 10.06 13.40
CA VAL A 125 -0.85 11.47 13.54
C VAL A 125 0.35 12.24 14.12
N GLY A 126 1.07 12.94 13.27
CA GLY A 126 2.31 13.59 13.64
C GLY A 126 3.31 12.58 14.23
N LYS A 127 3.72 12.76 15.50
CA LYS A 127 4.68 11.87 16.19
C LYS A 127 4.05 10.72 16.96
N LEU A 128 2.75 10.50 16.83
CA LEU A 128 2.02 9.49 17.58
C LEU A 128 1.39 8.46 16.67
N VAL A 129 1.45 7.20 17.06
CA VAL A 129 0.57 6.16 16.54
C VAL A 129 -0.50 5.88 17.59
N TYR A 130 -1.75 6.08 17.22
CA TYR A 130 -2.91 5.74 18.03
C TYR A 130 -3.40 4.35 17.64
N LEU A 131 -3.62 3.52 18.63
CA LEU A 131 -4.14 2.16 18.46
C LEU A 131 -5.55 2.09 19.01
N PHE A 132 -6.46 1.51 18.23
CA PHE A 132 -7.86 1.30 18.59
C PHE A 132 -8.24 -0.17 18.43
N ASP A 133 -9.25 -0.59 19.16
CA ASP A 133 -9.94 -1.85 18.90
C ASP A 133 -10.85 -1.74 17.66
N GLN A 134 -11.48 -2.85 17.26
CA GLN A 134 -12.40 -2.89 16.13
C GLN A 134 -13.64 -2.00 16.29
N ASN A 135 -14.02 -1.63 17.51
CA ASN A 135 -15.16 -0.77 17.78
C ASN A 135 -14.79 0.72 17.81
N GLY A 136 -13.50 1.04 17.66
CA GLY A 136 -12.99 2.41 17.72
C GLY A 136 -12.64 2.88 19.13
N GLN A 137 -12.61 1.99 20.13
CA GLN A 137 -12.14 2.33 21.45
C GLN A 137 -10.61 2.47 21.44
N LYS A 138 -10.10 3.61 21.88
CA LYS A 138 -8.65 3.86 21.97
C LYS A 138 -8.02 2.94 23.01
N LEU A 139 -6.99 2.20 22.59
CA LEU A 139 -6.24 1.27 23.39
C LEU A 139 -4.90 1.87 23.87
N LYS A 140 -4.16 2.54 22.96
CA LYS A 140 -2.81 3.05 23.21
C LYS A 140 -2.50 4.32 22.44
N GLU A 141 -1.51 5.06 22.96
CA GLU A 141 -0.81 6.14 22.27
C GLU A 141 0.69 5.83 22.29
N LEU A 142 1.29 5.63 21.14
CA LEU A 142 2.66 5.14 20.98
C LEU A 142 3.54 6.27 20.43
N PRO A 143 4.42 6.87 21.26
CA PRO A 143 5.22 8.02 20.85
C PRO A 143 6.43 7.63 19.99
N HIS A 144 6.74 8.47 19.00
CA HIS A 144 7.88 8.34 18.11
C HIS A 144 8.77 9.59 18.18
N PRO A 145 10.08 9.48 17.83
CA PRO A 145 11.00 10.62 17.94
C PRO A 145 10.68 11.76 16.97
N SER A 146 10.10 11.45 15.82
CA SER A 146 9.66 12.42 14.82
C SER A 146 8.34 12.01 14.18
N ALA A 147 7.86 12.75 13.19
CA ALA A 147 6.64 12.40 12.46
C ALA A 147 6.70 10.98 11.90
N VAL A 148 5.59 10.27 12.01
CA VAL A 148 5.37 8.95 11.41
C VAL A 148 5.23 9.15 9.90
N THR A 149 5.95 8.35 9.11
CA THR A 149 6.03 8.45 7.66
C THR A 149 5.67 7.16 6.92
N GLY A 150 5.31 6.14 7.69
CA GLY A 150 4.82 4.85 7.20
C GLY A 150 4.36 4.01 8.38
N LEU A 151 3.35 3.17 8.18
CA LEU A 151 2.69 2.43 9.26
C LEU A 151 2.19 1.08 8.75
N ALA A 152 2.52 -0.01 9.45
CA ALA A 152 1.99 -1.33 9.15
C ALA A 152 1.96 -2.25 10.37
N PHE A 153 0.96 -3.12 10.43
CA PHE A 153 0.98 -4.30 11.29
C PHE A 153 1.85 -5.41 10.69
N ASP A 154 2.41 -6.27 11.54
CA ASP A 154 2.89 -7.57 11.05
C ASP A 154 1.71 -8.48 10.68
N THR A 155 1.97 -9.52 9.91
CA THR A 155 0.94 -10.45 9.39
C THR A 155 0.14 -11.17 10.49
N LYS A 156 0.68 -11.22 11.72
CA LYS A 156 0.04 -11.86 12.87
C LYS A 156 -0.71 -10.87 13.77
N GLY A 157 -0.65 -9.55 13.46
CA GLY A 157 -1.23 -8.50 14.28
C GLY A 157 -0.62 -8.37 15.69
N LYS A 158 0.57 -8.95 15.90
CA LYS A 158 1.25 -8.90 17.21
C LYS A 158 2.06 -7.64 17.40
N ARG A 159 2.53 -7.07 16.30
CA ARG A 159 3.36 -5.85 16.29
C ARG A 159 2.79 -4.84 15.33
N ILE A 160 2.90 -3.57 15.73
CA ILE A 160 2.71 -2.40 14.87
C ILE A 160 4.06 -1.73 14.70
N GLY A 161 4.41 -1.35 13.48
CA GLY A 161 5.65 -0.66 13.19
C GLY A 161 5.41 0.62 12.44
N ALA A 162 6.27 1.60 12.69
CA ALA A 162 6.25 2.89 12.03
C ALA A 162 7.65 3.35 11.65
N SER A 163 7.81 3.88 10.44
CA SER A 163 9.00 4.61 10.02
C SER A 163 8.92 6.08 10.46
N HIS A 164 10.09 6.68 10.63
CA HIS A 164 10.25 8.07 11.02
C HIS A 164 11.68 8.54 10.67
N TYR A 165 12.02 9.80 10.95
CA TYR A 165 13.40 10.27 10.78
C TYR A 165 14.37 9.50 11.68
N ASN A 166 15.49 9.04 11.13
CA ASN A 166 16.53 8.20 11.71
C ASN A 166 16.09 6.77 12.09
N GLY A 167 15.11 6.21 11.36
CA GLY A 167 14.82 4.79 11.47
C GLY A 167 13.35 4.41 11.53
N ALA A 168 13.08 3.36 12.29
CA ALA A 168 11.74 2.85 12.53
C ALA A 168 11.59 2.36 13.97
N THR A 169 10.35 2.20 14.41
CA THR A 169 10.03 1.68 15.74
C THR A 169 8.98 0.59 15.64
N LEU A 170 9.18 -0.51 16.36
CA LEU A 170 8.21 -1.59 16.52
C LEU A 170 7.67 -1.63 17.95
N TRP A 171 6.36 -1.84 18.06
CA TRP A 171 5.66 -1.98 19.33
C TRP A 171 4.89 -3.29 19.37
N PHE A 172 4.94 -4.00 20.51
CA PHE A 172 4.08 -5.13 20.76
C PHE A 172 2.69 -4.65 21.16
N VAL A 173 1.67 -5.02 20.40
CA VAL A 173 0.28 -4.55 20.59
C VAL A 173 -0.27 -4.95 21.96
N ALA A 174 -0.07 -6.21 22.36
CA ALA A 174 -0.59 -6.77 23.62
C ALA A 174 0.29 -6.53 24.84
N ALA A 175 1.42 -5.82 24.71
CA ALA A 175 2.31 -5.56 25.85
C ALA A 175 1.60 -4.70 26.90
N LYS A 176 1.74 -5.07 28.20
CA LYS A 176 1.24 -4.26 29.31
C LYS A 176 2.06 -3.00 29.52
N THR A 177 3.36 -3.09 29.29
CA THR A 177 4.30 -1.96 29.33
C THR A 177 4.77 -1.68 27.93
N ASP A 178 4.58 -0.43 27.46
CA ASP A 178 4.95 -0.03 26.11
C ASP A 178 6.46 0.23 26.01
N SER A 179 7.19 -0.81 25.62
CA SER A 179 8.62 -0.75 25.36
C SER A 179 8.88 -0.83 23.85
N PRO A 180 9.38 0.25 23.22
CA PRO A 180 9.66 0.25 21.80
C PRO A 180 10.91 -0.55 21.47
N ARG A 181 10.86 -1.32 20.40
CA ARG A 181 12.06 -1.79 19.72
C ARG A 181 12.46 -0.75 18.66
N LYS A 182 13.55 -0.05 18.93
CA LYS A 182 14.10 0.94 18.00
C LYS A 182 14.95 0.24 16.94
N LEU A 183 14.76 0.65 15.69
CA LEU A 183 15.52 0.21 14.53
C LEU A 183 16.19 1.46 13.96
N GLU A 184 17.41 1.72 14.38
CA GLU A 184 18.10 2.98 14.12
C GLU A 184 18.90 2.91 12.82
N TRP A 185 18.71 3.92 11.98
CA TRP A 185 19.51 4.18 10.79
C TRP A 185 19.34 5.62 10.36
N LYS A 186 20.46 6.32 10.13
CA LYS A 186 20.48 7.74 9.78
C LYS A 186 19.77 7.99 8.43
N GLY A 187 18.91 9.00 8.40
CA GLY A 187 18.23 9.49 7.21
C GLY A 187 16.71 9.57 7.36
N SER A 188 16.03 10.00 6.32
CA SER A 188 14.58 10.15 6.30
C SER A 188 13.91 8.90 5.73
N HIS A 189 13.27 8.11 6.58
CA HIS A 189 12.54 6.92 6.19
C HIS A 189 11.09 7.29 5.84
N THR A 190 10.59 6.87 4.68
CA THR A 190 9.35 7.40 4.08
C THR A 190 8.26 6.37 3.83
N ALA A 191 8.57 5.08 3.97
CA ALA A 191 7.62 3.98 3.87
C ALA A 191 8.04 2.86 4.82
N PHE A 192 7.15 1.93 5.11
CA PHE A 192 7.38 0.85 6.05
C PHE A 192 6.75 -0.45 5.56
N ALA A 193 7.53 -1.51 5.43
CA ALA A 193 7.07 -2.84 5.06
C ALA A 193 7.60 -3.90 6.03
N VAL A 194 6.75 -4.84 6.40
CA VAL A 194 7.10 -5.99 7.25
C VAL A 194 7.14 -7.25 6.40
N HIS A 195 8.21 -8.02 6.51
CA HIS A 195 8.30 -9.32 5.85
C HIS A 195 7.17 -10.26 6.32
N PRO A 196 6.56 -11.09 5.45
CA PRO A 196 5.40 -11.90 5.80
C PRO A 196 5.58 -12.84 6.98
N ASP A 197 6.78 -13.39 7.21
CA ASP A 197 7.07 -14.21 8.40
C ASP A 197 7.35 -13.38 9.66
N GLY A 198 7.52 -12.07 9.50
CA GLY A 198 7.78 -11.13 10.58
C GLY A 198 9.23 -11.06 11.05
N ASP A 199 10.20 -11.61 10.32
CA ASP A 199 11.62 -11.61 10.70
C ASP A 199 12.41 -10.42 10.16
N ALA A 200 11.86 -9.66 9.23
CA ALA A 200 12.50 -8.47 8.67
C ALA A 200 11.54 -7.30 8.54
N VAL A 201 12.10 -6.10 8.57
CA VAL A 201 11.46 -4.83 8.28
C VAL A 201 12.27 -4.09 7.24
N VAL A 202 11.62 -3.46 6.30
CA VAL A 202 12.26 -2.60 5.29
C VAL A 202 11.54 -1.26 5.22
N THR A 203 12.32 -0.21 5.06
CA THR A 203 11.85 1.16 4.84
C THR A 203 12.40 1.69 3.52
N ALA A 204 11.62 2.50 2.82
CA ALA A 204 12.14 3.38 1.78
C ALA A 204 12.75 4.63 2.43
N MET A 205 13.71 5.24 1.76
CA MET A 205 14.40 6.43 2.25
C MET A 205 14.33 7.56 1.23
N GLN A 206 14.33 8.79 1.73
CA GLN A 206 14.40 10.01 0.90
C GLN A 206 15.70 10.04 0.06
N GLU A 207 16.74 9.37 0.52
CA GLU A 207 18.06 9.30 -0.08
C GLU A 207 18.17 8.24 -1.19
N ASN A 208 17.07 7.95 -1.89
CA ASN A 208 17.00 7.01 -3.01
C ASN A 208 17.60 5.63 -2.68
N ALA A 209 17.27 5.10 -1.53
CA ALA A 209 17.69 3.79 -1.08
C ALA A 209 16.60 3.11 -0.24
N LEU A 210 16.74 1.80 -0.05
CA LEU A 210 15.98 1.09 0.96
C LEU A 210 16.92 0.69 2.10
N HIS A 211 16.40 0.65 3.30
CA HIS A 211 17.10 0.11 4.45
C HIS A 211 16.24 -0.91 5.18
N GLY A 212 16.83 -2.04 5.52
CA GLY A 212 16.14 -3.12 6.23
C GLY A 212 16.90 -3.56 7.47
N TRP A 213 16.17 -4.21 8.37
CA TRP A 213 16.70 -4.85 9.57
C TRP A 213 16.17 -6.27 9.66
N ARG A 214 17.07 -7.24 9.83
CA ARG A 214 16.66 -8.58 10.24
C ARG A 214 16.43 -8.57 11.76
N LEU A 215 15.24 -8.98 12.17
CA LEU A 215 14.82 -8.78 13.55
C LEU A 215 15.41 -9.82 14.52
N SER A 216 15.83 -10.99 14.03
CA SER A 216 16.43 -12.04 14.86
C SER A 216 17.79 -11.65 15.45
N ASP A 217 18.63 -10.96 14.68
CA ASP A 217 20.01 -10.62 15.06
C ASP A 217 20.37 -9.14 14.90
N GLY A 218 19.45 -8.33 14.36
CA GLY A 218 19.66 -6.90 14.13
C GLY A 218 20.52 -6.59 12.92
N GLN A 219 20.82 -7.56 12.05
CA GLN A 219 21.60 -7.30 10.85
C GLN A 219 20.94 -6.27 9.94
N HIS A 220 21.71 -5.28 9.52
CA HIS A 220 21.31 -4.25 8.58
C HIS A 220 21.38 -4.75 7.13
N MET A 221 20.43 -4.31 6.33
CA MET A 221 20.34 -4.63 4.90
C MET A 221 20.17 -3.33 4.12
N ARG A 222 21.17 -2.92 3.35
CA ARG A 222 21.09 -1.74 2.50
C ARG A 222 20.92 -2.14 1.05
N MET A 223 19.90 -1.58 0.41
CA MET A 223 19.57 -1.76 -0.99
C MET A 223 19.60 -0.39 -1.66
N SER A 224 20.46 -0.19 -2.64
CA SER A 224 20.74 1.11 -3.27
C SER A 224 20.87 0.98 -4.78
N GLY A 225 21.00 2.11 -5.47
CA GLY A 225 21.09 2.14 -6.94
C GLY A 225 19.87 2.75 -7.62
N TYR A 226 18.92 3.29 -6.82
CA TYR A 226 17.72 3.92 -7.36
C TYR A 226 18.00 5.31 -7.91
N PRO A 227 17.55 5.62 -9.15
CA PRO A 227 17.65 6.97 -9.71
C PRO A 227 16.67 7.94 -9.07
N ALA A 228 15.54 7.45 -8.51
CA ALA A 228 14.52 8.26 -7.88
C ALA A 228 14.11 7.70 -6.52
N LYS A 229 13.35 8.48 -5.76
CA LYS A 229 12.78 8.06 -4.47
C LYS A 229 11.81 6.90 -4.66
N THR A 230 12.00 5.84 -3.88
CA THR A 230 11.03 4.74 -3.77
C THR A 230 9.79 5.20 -3.00
N GLN A 231 8.63 5.06 -3.61
CA GLN A 231 7.33 5.42 -3.03
C GLN A 231 6.52 4.20 -2.59
N SER A 232 6.77 3.05 -3.21
CA SER A 232 5.98 1.84 -3.02
C SER A 232 6.86 0.61 -2.77
N LEU A 233 6.48 -0.18 -1.77
CA LEU A 233 7.13 -1.43 -1.35
C LEU A 233 6.07 -2.52 -1.19
N SER A 234 6.33 -3.71 -1.74
CA SER A 234 5.42 -4.84 -1.60
C SER A 234 6.18 -6.17 -1.53
N PHE A 235 6.07 -6.88 -0.41
CA PHE A 235 6.58 -8.24 -0.32
C PHE A 235 5.66 -9.21 -1.07
N THR A 236 6.26 -10.18 -1.78
CA THR A 236 5.49 -11.35 -2.25
C THR A 236 4.96 -12.14 -1.07
N ARG A 237 3.86 -12.88 -1.26
CA ARG A 237 3.19 -13.62 -0.19
C ARG A 237 4.11 -14.57 0.57
N ASN A 238 5.02 -15.24 -0.13
CA ASN A 238 5.98 -16.17 0.45
C ASN A 238 7.24 -15.48 1.03
N GLY A 239 7.33 -14.16 0.94
CA GLY A 239 8.46 -13.36 1.41
C GLY A 239 9.74 -13.52 0.62
N LYS A 240 9.75 -14.26 -0.49
CA LYS A 240 11.00 -14.47 -1.27
C LYS A 240 11.49 -13.21 -1.95
N TRP A 241 10.59 -12.27 -2.27
CA TRP A 241 10.92 -11.06 -3.00
C TRP A 241 10.29 -9.84 -2.35
N LEU A 242 11.02 -8.73 -2.37
CA LEU A 242 10.50 -7.40 -2.10
C LEU A 242 10.49 -6.61 -3.41
N ALA A 243 9.31 -6.34 -3.93
CA ALA A 243 9.15 -5.42 -5.04
C ALA A 243 9.20 -3.98 -4.56
N SER A 244 9.84 -3.10 -5.32
CA SER A 244 9.98 -1.68 -5.05
C SER A 244 9.90 -0.85 -6.32
N SER A 245 9.37 0.36 -6.19
CA SER A 245 9.37 1.42 -7.20
C SER A 245 10.62 2.31 -7.10
N GLY A 246 10.73 3.33 -7.95
CA GLY A 246 11.80 4.33 -7.88
C GLY A 246 12.94 4.14 -8.89
N ALA A 247 12.85 3.14 -9.76
CA ALA A 247 13.70 2.95 -10.93
C ALA A 247 12.84 2.98 -12.20
N ASP A 248 13.46 2.92 -13.37
CA ASP A 248 12.76 2.77 -14.66
C ASP A 248 12.26 1.35 -14.92
N ALA A 249 12.25 0.51 -13.88
CA ALA A 249 11.72 -0.83 -13.84
C ALA A 249 11.11 -1.13 -12.47
N MET A 250 10.33 -2.20 -12.35
CA MET A 250 10.03 -2.81 -11.06
C MET A 250 11.27 -3.53 -10.56
N VAL A 251 11.82 -3.12 -9.42
CA VAL A 251 13.01 -3.73 -8.81
C VAL A 251 12.60 -4.73 -7.74
N LEU A 252 13.04 -5.99 -7.86
CA LEU A 252 12.73 -7.07 -6.94
C LEU A 252 13.97 -7.56 -6.21
N TRP A 253 14.05 -7.30 -4.92
CA TRP A 253 15.14 -7.74 -4.06
C TRP A 253 14.91 -9.15 -3.52
N PRO A 254 15.91 -10.07 -3.61
CA PRO A 254 15.75 -11.43 -3.09
C PRO A 254 15.88 -11.46 -1.56
N PHE A 255 14.85 -11.94 -0.89
CA PHE A 255 14.81 -12.10 0.58
C PHE A 255 14.97 -13.55 1.05
N PHE A 256 15.17 -14.51 0.14
CA PHE A 256 15.50 -15.88 0.48
C PHE A 256 16.98 -16.04 0.84
N GLY A 257 17.32 -17.11 1.59
CA GLY A 257 18.72 -17.44 1.93
C GLY A 257 19.45 -16.35 2.72
N GLY A 258 18.77 -15.76 3.72
CA GLY A 258 19.38 -14.80 4.64
C GLY A 258 19.23 -13.32 4.26
N GLY A 259 18.43 -12.99 3.25
CA GLY A 259 18.14 -11.62 2.85
C GLY A 259 18.86 -11.17 1.58
N PRO A 260 18.76 -9.87 1.21
CA PRO A 260 19.23 -9.34 -0.06
C PRO A 260 20.75 -9.08 -0.13
N MET A 261 21.46 -9.11 1.00
CA MET A 261 22.86 -8.72 1.06
C MET A 261 23.74 -9.64 0.23
N GLY A 262 24.56 -9.05 -0.65
CA GLY A 262 25.45 -9.78 -1.57
C GLY A 262 24.74 -10.41 -2.78
N LYS A 263 23.47 -10.08 -3.01
CA LYS A 263 22.69 -10.57 -4.15
C LYS A 263 22.24 -9.39 -5.00
N ALA A 264 22.22 -9.59 -6.32
CA ALA A 264 21.65 -8.62 -7.24
C ALA A 264 20.11 -8.69 -7.21
N PRO A 265 19.41 -7.56 -7.34
CA PRO A 265 17.98 -7.56 -7.62
C PRO A 265 17.73 -8.05 -9.06
N ILE A 266 16.47 -8.40 -9.34
CA ILE A 266 15.98 -8.53 -10.71
C ILE A 266 15.14 -7.30 -11.07
N GLU A 267 15.16 -6.93 -12.34
CA GLU A 267 14.40 -5.82 -12.88
C GLU A 267 13.38 -6.35 -13.89
N LEU A 268 12.12 -5.91 -13.76
CA LEU A 268 11.03 -6.37 -14.62
C LEU A 268 10.30 -5.16 -15.23
N ALA A 269 9.96 -5.28 -16.53
CA ALA A 269 9.16 -4.30 -17.27
C ALA A 269 9.74 -2.87 -17.22
N GLY A 270 10.96 -2.70 -17.70
CA GLY A 270 11.61 -1.40 -17.68
C GLY A 270 12.62 -1.23 -18.81
N GLY A 271 13.40 -0.15 -18.72
CA GLY A 271 14.49 0.17 -19.65
C GLY A 271 14.25 1.38 -20.53
N ASP A 272 13.08 2.02 -20.44
CA ASP A 272 12.72 3.19 -21.27
C ASP A 272 12.92 4.53 -20.55
N GLY A 273 13.53 4.53 -19.36
CA GLY A 273 13.75 5.72 -18.55
C GLY A 273 12.52 6.27 -17.85
N ILE A 274 11.36 5.59 -17.94
CA ILE A 274 10.09 5.98 -17.28
C ILE A 274 10.04 5.35 -15.88
N ILE A 275 9.95 6.17 -14.87
CA ILE A 275 10.00 5.72 -13.47
C ILE A 275 8.77 4.89 -13.10
N CYS A 276 8.99 3.71 -12.56
CA CYS A 276 7.97 2.94 -11.84
C CYS A 276 7.61 3.68 -10.54
N THR A 277 6.34 4.04 -10.38
CA THR A 277 5.83 4.80 -9.24
C THR A 277 5.17 3.91 -8.19
N GLN A 278 4.48 2.84 -8.62
CA GLN A 278 3.75 1.93 -7.76
C GLN A 278 4.07 0.47 -8.08
N VAL A 279 4.15 -0.37 -7.04
CA VAL A 279 4.24 -1.81 -7.16
C VAL A 279 3.27 -2.50 -6.21
N ALA A 280 2.68 -3.61 -6.65
CA ALA A 280 1.81 -4.43 -5.81
C ALA A 280 2.04 -5.92 -6.13
N ALA A 281 2.55 -6.68 -5.16
CA ALA A 281 2.71 -8.12 -5.30
C ALA A 281 1.35 -8.81 -5.25
N HIS A 282 1.17 -9.79 -6.13
CA HIS A 282 -0.07 -10.59 -6.18
C HIS A 282 -0.25 -11.40 -4.88
N PRO A 283 -1.47 -11.47 -4.32
CA PRO A 283 -1.69 -12.10 -3.01
C PRO A 283 -1.53 -13.62 -3.02
N GLN A 284 -1.47 -14.28 -4.18
CA GLN A 284 -1.43 -15.74 -4.28
C GLN A 284 -0.33 -16.28 -5.21
N HIS A 285 0.06 -15.53 -6.24
CA HIS A 285 1.00 -15.98 -7.28
C HIS A 285 2.30 -15.17 -7.26
N GLU A 286 3.37 -15.73 -7.82
CA GLU A 286 4.66 -15.07 -8.03
C GLU A 286 4.56 -14.06 -9.21
N MET A 287 3.76 -13.03 -8.99
CA MET A 287 3.47 -11.98 -9.96
C MET A 287 3.48 -10.62 -9.25
N VAL A 288 3.88 -9.59 -9.97
CA VAL A 288 3.86 -8.20 -9.48
C VAL A 288 3.18 -7.31 -10.51
N ALA A 289 2.30 -6.43 -10.04
CA ALA A 289 1.79 -5.33 -10.83
C ALA A 289 2.71 -4.11 -10.65
N GLY A 290 3.00 -3.41 -11.74
CA GLY A 290 3.75 -2.16 -11.76
C GLY A 290 2.97 -1.07 -12.46
N GLY A 291 2.99 0.13 -11.86
CA GLY A 291 2.46 1.35 -12.43
C GLY A 291 3.56 2.38 -12.62
N PHE A 292 3.53 3.12 -13.72
CA PHE A 292 4.60 4.00 -14.16
C PHE A 292 4.17 5.47 -14.21
N ALA A 293 5.15 6.36 -14.32
CA ALA A 293 4.95 7.81 -14.31
C ALA A 293 4.21 8.35 -15.54
N ASP A 294 4.17 7.59 -16.63
CA ASP A 294 3.42 7.93 -17.84
C ASP A 294 2.00 7.35 -17.88
N GLY A 295 1.61 6.54 -16.87
CA GLY A 295 0.31 5.88 -16.80
C GLY A 295 0.32 4.41 -17.23
N LEU A 296 1.43 3.89 -17.76
CA LEU A 296 1.56 2.48 -18.09
C LEU A 296 1.32 1.61 -16.85
N VAL A 297 0.48 0.58 -16.99
CA VAL A 297 0.32 -0.48 -15.98
C VAL A 297 0.62 -1.82 -16.63
N VAL A 298 1.41 -2.65 -15.97
CA VAL A 298 1.78 -4.00 -16.42
C VAL A 298 1.70 -5.01 -15.28
N LEU A 299 1.53 -6.28 -15.65
CA LEU A 299 1.76 -7.43 -14.77
C LEU A 299 3.04 -8.15 -15.21
N ALA A 300 3.87 -8.55 -14.27
CA ALA A 300 5.08 -9.33 -14.54
C ALA A 300 5.08 -10.63 -13.72
N ASP A 301 5.28 -11.76 -14.40
CA ASP A 301 5.57 -13.03 -13.75
C ASP A 301 7.04 -13.07 -13.33
N ILE A 302 7.29 -13.29 -12.05
CA ILE A 302 8.65 -13.21 -11.48
C ILE A 302 9.54 -14.36 -11.96
N ASN A 303 8.98 -15.53 -12.22
CA ASN A 303 9.76 -16.71 -12.58
C ASN A 303 10.14 -16.75 -14.07
N THR A 304 9.23 -16.24 -14.92
CA THR A 304 9.39 -16.30 -16.38
C THR A 304 9.80 -14.96 -17.00
N SER A 305 9.73 -13.87 -16.23
CA SER A 305 9.87 -12.47 -16.71
C SER A 305 8.88 -12.07 -17.79
N ARG A 306 7.81 -12.84 -17.97
CA ARG A 306 6.75 -12.52 -18.93
C ARG A 306 5.97 -11.31 -18.47
N ILE A 307 5.81 -10.34 -19.37
CA ILE A 307 5.06 -9.11 -19.12
C ILE A 307 3.69 -9.19 -19.84
N LEU A 308 2.64 -8.78 -19.13
CA LEU A 308 1.30 -8.65 -19.64
C LEU A 308 0.87 -7.18 -19.54
N PRO A 309 0.59 -6.49 -20.66
CA PRO A 309 0.17 -5.09 -20.65
C PRO A 309 -1.26 -4.96 -20.11
N VAL A 310 -1.45 -4.05 -19.15
CA VAL A 310 -2.74 -3.82 -18.47
C VAL A 310 -3.39 -2.52 -18.96
N ALA A 311 -2.72 -1.39 -18.87
CA ALA A 311 -3.19 -0.09 -19.31
C ALA A 311 -2.09 0.64 -20.10
N PRO A 312 -2.44 1.36 -21.19
CA PRO A 312 -1.49 2.11 -21.98
C PRO A 312 -0.88 3.29 -21.20
N PRO A 313 0.24 3.87 -21.68
CA PRO A 313 0.87 5.04 -21.08
C PRO A 313 0.04 6.30 -21.34
N GLU A 314 -1.05 6.46 -20.62
CA GLU A 314 -2.03 7.54 -20.70
C GLU A 314 -2.52 7.91 -19.30
N HIS A 315 -3.27 9.00 -19.16
CA HIS A 315 -3.96 9.45 -17.94
C HIS A 315 -3.05 9.86 -16.75
N GLY A 316 -1.74 10.09 -16.99
CA GLY A 316 -0.80 10.56 -15.97
C GLY A 316 -0.27 9.48 -15.06
N ALA A 317 0.65 9.87 -14.15
CA ALA A 317 1.38 8.94 -13.28
C ALA A 317 0.44 8.08 -12.41
N ILE A 318 0.76 6.80 -12.31
CA ILE A 318 0.05 5.89 -11.41
C ILE A 318 0.39 6.26 -9.97
N SER A 319 -0.61 6.68 -9.20
CA SER A 319 -0.50 7.09 -7.80
C SER A 319 -0.98 6.04 -6.80
N ALA A 320 -1.84 5.11 -7.25
CA ALA A 320 -2.40 4.06 -6.41
C ALA A 320 -2.56 2.75 -7.19
N LEU A 321 -2.26 1.62 -6.54
CA LEU A 321 -2.32 0.28 -7.14
C LEU A 321 -2.64 -0.76 -6.06
N ALA A 322 -3.64 -1.61 -6.28
CA ALA A 322 -4.04 -2.63 -5.30
C ALA A 322 -4.67 -3.86 -5.94
N TRP A 323 -4.37 -5.03 -5.38
CA TRP A 323 -5.04 -6.28 -5.69
C TRP A 323 -6.24 -6.53 -4.77
N SER A 324 -7.27 -7.20 -5.29
CA SER A 324 -8.28 -7.84 -4.44
C SER A 324 -7.64 -8.96 -3.60
N PRO A 325 -8.21 -9.32 -2.43
CA PRO A 325 -7.63 -10.35 -1.56
C PRO A 325 -7.47 -11.73 -2.22
N ASP A 326 -8.31 -12.06 -3.20
CA ASP A 326 -8.26 -13.28 -3.98
C ASP A 326 -7.38 -13.18 -5.24
N GLY A 327 -6.88 -11.97 -5.56
CA GLY A 327 -6.03 -11.71 -6.72
C GLY A 327 -6.76 -11.71 -8.07
N THR A 328 -8.10 -11.76 -8.08
CA THR A 328 -8.88 -11.78 -9.33
C THR A 328 -9.15 -10.40 -9.89
N GLN A 329 -8.93 -9.34 -9.12
CA GLN A 329 -9.13 -7.96 -9.54
C GLN A 329 -7.90 -7.12 -9.25
N LEU A 330 -7.56 -6.19 -10.16
CA LEU A 330 -6.55 -5.17 -9.96
C LEU A 330 -7.22 -3.80 -10.08
N ALA A 331 -7.06 -2.95 -9.07
CA ALA A 331 -7.50 -1.55 -9.11
C ALA A 331 -6.29 -0.63 -9.19
N PHE A 332 -6.38 0.45 -9.96
CA PHE A 332 -5.38 1.51 -10.00
C PHE A 332 -5.99 2.88 -10.17
N GLY A 333 -5.25 3.90 -9.76
CA GLY A 333 -5.61 5.29 -9.91
C GLY A 333 -4.41 6.14 -10.28
N THR A 334 -4.66 7.32 -10.83
CA THR A 334 -3.64 8.24 -11.31
C THR A 334 -3.67 9.60 -10.58
N GLU A 335 -2.59 10.36 -10.74
CA GLU A 335 -2.51 11.74 -10.26
C GLU A 335 -3.53 12.68 -10.94
N GLN A 336 -3.99 12.33 -12.14
CA GLN A 336 -4.98 13.11 -12.89
C GLN A 336 -6.43 12.72 -12.61
N GLY A 337 -6.67 11.74 -11.72
CA GLY A 337 -8.01 11.32 -11.33
C GLY A 337 -8.59 10.15 -12.12
N PHE A 338 -7.86 9.62 -13.11
CA PHE A 338 -8.30 8.40 -13.77
C PHE A 338 -8.23 7.21 -12.79
N ALA A 339 -9.30 6.41 -12.73
CA ALA A 339 -9.41 5.24 -11.87
C ALA A 339 -9.98 4.05 -12.65
N ALA A 340 -9.42 2.85 -12.42
CA ALA A 340 -9.83 1.65 -13.13
C ALA A 340 -9.82 0.41 -12.23
N ILE A 341 -10.65 -0.57 -12.61
CA ILE A 341 -10.68 -1.93 -12.06
C ILE A 341 -10.59 -2.90 -13.23
N ILE A 342 -9.64 -3.83 -13.16
CA ILE A 342 -9.41 -4.86 -14.19
C ILE A 342 -9.87 -6.21 -13.64
N ASP A 343 -10.75 -6.89 -14.35
CA ASP A 343 -11.20 -8.25 -14.03
C ASP A 343 -10.27 -9.29 -14.66
N LEU A 344 -9.50 -9.96 -13.83
CA LEU A 344 -8.55 -11.02 -14.21
C LEU A 344 -9.11 -12.42 -13.97
N SER A 345 -10.35 -12.55 -13.47
CA SER A 345 -10.98 -13.83 -13.18
C SER A 345 -11.37 -14.62 -14.44
N LYS A 346 -11.63 -13.92 -15.54
CA LYS A 346 -12.06 -14.55 -16.80
C LYS A 346 -10.86 -15.13 -17.53
N ARG A 347 -10.90 -16.45 -17.76
CA ARG A 347 -9.99 -17.11 -18.70
C ARG A 347 -10.54 -16.93 -20.10
N GLU A 348 -9.67 -16.64 -21.05
CA GLU A 348 -10.00 -16.72 -22.49
C GLU A 348 -10.21 -18.16 -22.90
#